data_03b6dd43700b8edfa8f6651a1014902a
#
_entry.id   03b6dd43700b8edfa8f6651a1014902a
#
_cell.length_a   1.000
_cell.length_b   1.000
_cell.length_c   1.000
_cell.angle_alpha   90.00
_cell.angle_beta   90.00
_cell.angle_gamma   90.00
#
_symmetry.space_group_name_H-M   'P 1'
#
loop_
_entity.id
_entity.type
_entity.pdbx_description
1 polymer ?
#
loop_
_entity_poly.entity_id
_entity_poly.type
_entity_poly.pdbx_seq_one_letter_code
_entity_poly.pdbx_strand_id
1 'polypeptide(L)'
;FENHDNPRMVSKVNPDPAVRAPLAKLLATLQLTLKGTPFIYQGQELGLANVDFASINEINDVESRNLYQELCGKMPSEEAWKRILAGTRDHARAPMPWNAGPNGGFTAGTPWLRMADGWQTCNAADEMRDPDSVFHYYKKLIALRRENPALVYGAFRPVFLKTRRHADVFCYFRVLDGRKFYVECNLTAHQTPRPAPLSGAQAKRIGNYAEEAPVLRPYEANVYEVL
;
A
#
# COMPACT_ATOMS: atom_id res chain seq x y z
N PHE A 1 -2.54 5.87 5.87
CA PHE A 1 -2.81 5.67 4.44
C PHE A 1 -4.23 5.19 4.20
N GLU A 2 -4.72 4.21 4.93
CA GLU A 2 -6.06 3.64 4.78
C GLU A 2 -6.88 3.76 6.06
N ASN A 3 -8.18 3.86 5.91
CA ASN A 3 -9.18 3.77 6.96
C ASN A 3 -10.54 3.43 6.32
N HIS A 4 -11.60 3.35 7.13
CA HIS A 4 -12.96 3.03 6.68
C HIS A 4 -13.63 4.11 5.81
N ASP A 5 -13.01 5.27 5.63
CA ASP A 5 -13.55 6.41 4.86
C ASP A 5 -12.78 6.71 3.57
N ASN A 6 -11.76 5.92 3.24
CA ASN A 6 -10.95 6.12 2.05
C ASN A 6 -10.90 4.85 1.18
N PRO A 7 -10.91 5.00 -0.15
CA PRO A 7 -10.59 3.89 -1.06
C PRO A 7 -9.23 3.27 -0.76
N ARG A 8 -9.02 2.03 -1.20
CA ARG A 8 -7.76 1.31 -1.01
C ARG A 8 -6.60 2.05 -1.67
N MET A 9 -5.53 2.25 -0.91
CA MET A 9 -4.39 3.07 -1.34
C MET A 9 -3.67 2.47 -2.55
N VAL A 10 -3.59 1.15 -2.65
CA VAL A 10 -3.03 0.45 -3.81
C VAL A 10 -3.74 0.88 -5.10
N SER A 11 -5.07 0.79 -5.13
CA SER A 11 -5.87 1.18 -6.32
C SER A 11 -5.85 2.68 -6.59
N LYS A 12 -5.70 3.50 -5.54
CA LYS A 12 -5.62 4.95 -5.66
C LYS A 12 -4.32 5.41 -6.31
N VAL A 13 -3.22 4.70 -6.08
CA VAL A 13 -1.90 4.99 -6.68
C VAL A 13 -1.79 4.37 -8.06
N ASN A 14 -2.10 3.07 -8.19
CA ASN A 14 -2.10 2.36 -9.47
C ASN A 14 -3.04 1.14 -9.39
N PRO A 15 -4.14 1.14 -10.15
CA PRO A 15 -5.11 0.04 -10.12
C PRO A 15 -4.66 -1.22 -10.87
N ASP A 16 -3.52 -1.20 -11.59
CA ASP A 16 -3.01 -2.37 -12.31
C ASP A 16 -2.69 -3.52 -11.33
N PRO A 17 -3.36 -4.68 -11.45
CA PRO A 17 -3.14 -5.81 -10.56
C PRO A 17 -1.72 -6.38 -10.66
N ALA A 18 -1.00 -6.19 -11.77
CA ALA A 18 0.37 -6.67 -11.96
C ALA A 18 1.37 -6.00 -11.01
N VAL A 19 1.09 -4.76 -10.57
CA VAL A 19 1.96 -4.02 -9.65
C VAL A 19 1.43 -4.00 -8.22
N ARG A 20 0.30 -4.65 -7.92
CA ARG A 20 -0.36 -4.64 -6.62
C ARG A 20 0.59 -5.01 -5.47
N ALA A 21 1.25 -6.14 -5.55
CA ALA A 21 2.09 -6.63 -4.47
C ALA A 21 3.34 -5.75 -4.22
N PRO A 22 4.16 -5.39 -5.22
CA PRO A 22 5.28 -4.48 -5.01
C PRO A 22 4.83 -3.10 -4.49
N LEU A 23 3.72 -2.56 -4.99
CA LEU A 23 3.17 -1.29 -4.53
C LEU A 23 2.68 -1.37 -3.08
N ALA A 24 1.95 -2.43 -2.69
CA ALA A 24 1.51 -2.64 -1.32
C ALA A 24 2.70 -2.72 -0.35
N LYS A 25 3.77 -3.43 -0.74
CA LYS A 25 5.02 -3.51 0.05
C LYS A 25 5.75 -2.18 0.15
N LEU A 26 5.77 -1.37 -0.92
CA LEU A 26 6.30 -0.01 -0.87
C LEU A 26 5.51 0.86 0.12
N LEU A 27 4.17 0.84 0.04
CA LEU A 27 3.31 1.58 0.96
C LEU A 27 3.52 1.13 2.42
N ALA A 28 3.68 -0.17 2.67
CA ALA A 28 4.04 -0.72 3.97
C ALA A 28 5.39 -0.17 4.47
N THR A 29 6.40 -0.11 3.58
CA THR A 29 7.71 0.46 3.92
C THR A 29 7.58 1.90 4.36
N LEU A 30 6.89 2.73 3.60
CA LEU A 30 6.65 4.13 3.96
C LEU A 30 5.92 4.24 5.31
N GLN A 31 4.82 3.52 5.47
CA GLN A 31 3.99 3.60 6.67
C GLN A 31 4.76 3.19 7.94
N LEU A 32 5.57 2.15 7.86
CA LEU A 32 6.24 1.56 9.02
C LEU A 32 7.64 2.14 9.28
N THR A 33 8.20 2.93 8.35
CA THR A 33 9.52 3.56 8.54
C THR A 33 9.46 5.08 8.69
N LEU A 34 8.39 5.76 8.26
CA LEU A 34 8.16 7.17 8.56
C LEU A 34 7.97 7.40 10.07
N LYS A 35 8.22 8.64 10.51
CA LYS A 35 8.01 9.06 11.90
C LYS A 35 6.51 9.18 12.18
N GLY A 36 6.09 8.67 13.32
CA GLY A 36 4.68 8.68 13.76
C GLY A 36 4.20 7.29 14.14
N THR A 37 2.99 7.19 14.65
CA THR A 37 2.34 5.91 14.98
C THR A 37 1.66 5.35 13.73
N PRO A 38 2.07 4.18 13.24
CA PRO A 38 1.40 3.56 12.11
C PRO A 38 0.07 2.93 12.55
N PHE A 39 -0.98 3.14 11.76
CA PHE A 39 -2.26 2.46 11.87
C PHE A 39 -2.45 1.59 10.63
N ILE A 40 -2.51 0.29 10.81
CA ILE A 40 -2.77 -0.68 9.73
C ILE A 40 -4.26 -0.94 9.69
N TYR A 41 -4.90 -0.62 8.57
CA TYR A 41 -6.31 -0.88 8.37
C TYR A 41 -6.52 -2.30 7.82
N GLN A 42 -7.59 -2.98 8.24
CA GLN A 42 -7.91 -4.35 7.82
C GLN A 42 -7.84 -4.53 6.31
N GLY A 43 -7.12 -5.56 5.85
CA GLY A 43 -6.90 -5.87 4.43
C GLY A 43 -5.75 -5.10 3.78
N GLN A 44 -5.21 -4.08 4.42
CA GLN A 44 -4.02 -3.38 3.95
C GLN A 44 -2.80 -4.32 3.98
N GLU A 45 -2.71 -5.17 4.99
CA GLU A 45 -1.67 -6.19 5.15
C GLU A 45 -1.75 -7.31 4.10
N LEU A 46 -2.85 -7.41 3.36
CA LEU A 46 -3.01 -8.31 2.22
C LEU A 46 -2.81 -7.56 0.88
N GLY A 47 -2.68 -6.24 0.91
CA GLY A 47 -2.66 -5.40 -0.28
C GLY A 47 -3.99 -5.44 -1.04
N LEU A 48 -5.14 -5.44 -0.34
CA LEU A 48 -6.45 -5.44 -0.99
C LEU A 48 -6.62 -4.20 -1.88
N ALA A 49 -7.22 -4.42 -3.05
CA ALA A 49 -7.58 -3.38 -4.00
C ALA A 49 -9.05 -2.94 -3.82
N ASN A 50 -9.44 -1.90 -4.54
CA ASN A 50 -10.83 -1.47 -4.63
C ASN A 50 -11.72 -2.57 -5.22
N VAL A 51 -12.98 -2.54 -4.86
CA VAL A 51 -14.02 -3.39 -5.46
C VAL A 51 -14.46 -2.80 -6.78
N ASP A 52 -14.61 -3.61 -7.80
CA ASP A 52 -15.18 -3.20 -9.09
C ASP A 52 -16.71 -3.30 -9.05
N PHE A 53 -17.34 -2.34 -8.37
CA PHE A 53 -18.79 -2.23 -8.30
C PHE A 53 -19.36 -1.94 -9.70
N ALA A 54 -20.37 -2.70 -10.11
CA ALA A 54 -20.98 -2.55 -11.44
C ALA A 54 -21.96 -1.36 -11.53
N SER A 55 -22.57 -0.97 -10.42
CA SER A 55 -23.57 0.11 -10.42
C SER A 55 -23.76 0.70 -9.01
N ILE A 56 -24.45 1.84 -8.96
CA ILE A 56 -24.84 2.50 -7.70
C ILE A 56 -25.70 1.60 -6.80
N ASN A 57 -26.38 0.60 -7.35
CA ASN A 57 -27.21 -0.30 -6.57
C ASN A 57 -26.39 -1.25 -5.67
N GLU A 58 -25.11 -1.46 -5.98
CA GLU A 58 -24.20 -2.24 -5.17
C GLU A 58 -23.53 -1.42 -4.05
N ILE A 59 -23.73 -0.09 -4.03
CA ILE A 59 -23.18 0.81 -3.03
C ILE A 59 -24.14 0.96 -1.86
N ASN A 60 -23.65 0.77 -0.64
CA ASN A 60 -24.38 0.99 0.62
C ASN A 60 -24.04 2.33 1.28
N ASP A 61 -22.94 2.96 0.90
CA ASP A 61 -22.51 4.26 1.41
C ASP A 61 -23.53 5.35 1.04
N VAL A 62 -24.22 5.87 2.05
CA VAL A 62 -25.29 6.89 1.91
C VAL A 62 -24.75 8.15 1.27
N GLU A 63 -23.55 8.59 1.61
CA GLU A 63 -22.93 9.78 1.05
C GLU A 63 -22.69 9.60 -0.46
N SER A 64 -22.15 8.45 -0.87
CA SER A 64 -21.94 8.13 -2.28
C SER A 64 -23.25 8.07 -3.06
N ARG A 65 -24.31 7.51 -2.48
CA ARG A 65 -25.64 7.44 -3.11
C ARG A 65 -26.28 8.82 -3.29
N ASN A 66 -26.21 9.67 -2.27
CA ASN A 66 -26.71 11.04 -2.33
C ASN A 66 -25.93 11.87 -3.35
N LEU A 67 -24.60 11.79 -3.33
CA LEU A 67 -23.74 12.48 -4.28
C LEU A 67 -24.01 12.02 -5.72
N TYR A 68 -24.24 10.73 -5.95
CA TYR A 68 -24.60 10.22 -7.28
C TYR A 68 -25.87 10.87 -7.81
N GLN A 69 -26.92 10.95 -6.99
CA GLN A 69 -28.18 11.60 -7.37
C GLN A 69 -27.98 13.09 -7.71
N GLU A 70 -27.19 13.79 -6.91
CA GLU A 70 -26.87 15.20 -7.15
C GLU A 70 -26.09 15.39 -8.47
N LEU A 71 -25.11 14.53 -8.71
CA LEU A 71 -24.27 14.59 -9.92
C LEU A 71 -25.08 14.26 -11.19
N CYS A 72 -26.01 13.30 -11.14
CA CYS A 72 -26.88 12.99 -12.27
C CYS A 72 -27.77 14.15 -12.70
N GLY A 73 -28.05 15.10 -11.81
CA GLY A 73 -28.72 16.35 -12.15
C GLY A 73 -27.82 17.39 -12.88
N LYS A 74 -26.50 17.14 -12.93
CA LYS A 74 -25.51 18.09 -13.44
C LYS A 74 -24.66 17.53 -14.60
N MET A 75 -24.59 16.23 -14.75
CA MET A 75 -23.77 15.54 -15.75
C MET A 75 -24.35 14.19 -16.16
N PRO A 76 -23.87 13.55 -17.26
CA PRO A 76 -24.28 12.21 -17.63
C PRO A 76 -24.05 11.20 -16.51
N SER A 77 -24.98 10.26 -16.34
CA SER A 77 -24.93 9.26 -15.25
C SER A 77 -23.66 8.39 -15.29
N GLU A 78 -23.12 8.11 -16.47
CA GLU A 78 -21.85 7.39 -16.62
C GLU A 78 -20.66 8.17 -16.02
N GLU A 79 -20.61 9.49 -16.23
CA GLU A 79 -19.57 10.33 -15.65
C GLU A 79 -19.75 10.47 -14.14
N ALA A 80 -21.00 10.64 -13.68
CA ALA A 80 -21.33 10.64 -12.27
C ALA A 80 -20.88 9.33 -11.60
N TRP A 81 -21.17 8.19 -12.24
CA TRP A 81 -20.76 6.87 -11.75
C TRP A 81 -19.23 6.74 -11.61
N LYS A 82 -18.47 7.14 -12.63
CA LYS A 82 -16.99 7.12 -12.57
C LYS A 82 -16.45 7.90 -11.37
N ARG A 83 -17.05 9.06 -11.05
CA ARG A 83 -16.65 9.86 -9.90
C ARG A 83 -16.98 9.16 -8.57
N ILE A 84 -18.15 8.55 -8.47
CA ILE A 84 -18.51 7.77 -7.26
C ILE A 84 -17.59 6.58 -7.09
N LEU A 85 -17.38 5.80 -8.15
CA LEU A 85 -16.51 4.63 -8.10
C LEU A 85 -15.07 4.98 -7.70
N ALA A 86 -14.57 6.14 -8.09
CA ALA A 86 -13.23 6.58 -7.70
C ALA A 86 -13.08 6.92 -6.21
N GLY A 87 -14.17 7.22 -5.50
CA GLY A 87 -14.12 7.78 -4.15
C GLY A 87 -14.98 7.10 -3.08
N THR A 88 -15.83 6.15 -3.44
CA THR A 88 -16.73 5.53 -2.46
C THR A 88 -15.99 4.83 -1.32
N ARG A 89 -16.48 5.05 -0.10
CA ARG A 89 -15.95 4.42 1.13
C ARG A 89 -16.14 2.90 1.14
N ASP A 90 -17.10 2.39 0.39
CA ASP A 90 -17.42 0.95 0.36
C ASP A 90 -16.28 0.08 -0.17
N HIS A 91 -15.32 0.66 -0.91
CA HIS A 91 -14.08 -0.04 -1.24
C HIS A 91 -13.32 -0.54 -0.01
N ALA A 92 -13.27 0.27 1.03
CA ALA A 92 -12.57 -0.10 2.28
C ALA A 92 -13.45 -0.94 3.22
N ARG A 93 -14.77 -0.99 2.96
CA ARG A 93 -15.76 -1.69 3.81
C ARG A 93 -16.17 -3.04 3.25
N ALA A 94 -15.60 -3.45 2.11
CA ALA A 94 -15.83 -4.78 1.55
C ALA A 94 -15.45 -5.88 2.55
N PRO A 95 -16.14 -7.03 2.53
CA PRO A 95 -15.86 -8.14 3.42
C PRO A 95 -14.40 -8.61 3.30
N MET A 96 -13.79 -8.94 4.45
CA MET A 96 -12.42 -9.45 4.52
C MET A 96 -12.34 -10.85 3.88
N PRO A 97 -11.48 -11.07 2.89
CA PRO A 97 -11.28 -12.39 2.31
C PRO A 97 -10.34 -13.21 3.20
N TRP A 98 -10.91 -14.16 3.93
CA TRP A 98 -10.15 -15.06 4.82
C TRP A 98 -9.52 -16.24 4.07
N ASN A 99 -10.18 -16.73 3.01
CA ASN A 99 -9.71 -17.86 2.19
C ASN A 99 -10.33 -17.81 0.79
N ALA A 100 -9.99 -18.78 -0.07
CA ALA A 100 -10.50 -18.91 -1.44
C ALA A 100 -11.91 -19.53 -1.54
N GLY A 101 -12.55 -19.87 -0.43
CA GLY A 101 -13.90 -20.49 -0.38
C GLY A 101 -15.03 -19.51 -0.69
N PRO A 102 -16.28 -19.95 -0.69
CA PRO A 102 -17.43 -19.09 -0.97
C PRO A 102 -17.43 -17.82 -0.08
N ASN A 103 -17.74 -16.67 -0.69
CA ASN A 103 -17.70 -15.36 -0.02
C ASN A 103 -16.38 -15.09 0.74
N GLY A 104 -15.25 -15.61 0.23
CA GLY A 104 -13.96 -15.45 0.88
C GLY A 104 -13.87 -16.06 2.28
N GLY A 105 -14.76 -16.99 2.65
CA GLY A 105 -14.88 -17.50 4.00
C GLY A 105 -15.43 -16.49 5.03
N PHE A 106 -15.91 -15.33 4.57
CA PHE A 106 -16.42 -14.27 5.44
C PHE A 106 -17.80 -14.62 6.02
N THR A 107 -18.70 -15.17 5.21
CA THR A 107 -20.04 -15.57 5.63
C THR A 107 -20.58 -16.74 4.81
N ALA A 108 -21.43 -17.55 5.43
CA ALA A 108 -22.20 -18.58 4.75
C ALA A 108 -23.49 -18.03 4.04
N GLY A 109 -23.91 -16.81 4.42
CA GLY A 109 -25.04 -16.10 3.84
C GLY A 109 -24.61 -15.13 2.74
N THR A 110 -25.52 -14.22 2.38
CA THR A 110 -25.21 -13.11 1.47
C THR A 110 -24.40 -12.06 2.20
N PRO A 111 -23.20 -11.69 1.72
CA PRO A 111 -22.43 -10.62 2.34
C PRO A 111 -23.14 -9.27 2.15
N TRP A 112 -22.95 -8.35 3.09
CA TRP A 112 -23.58 -7.02 3.09
C TRP A 112 -23.11 -6.09 1.98
N LEU A 113 -21.91 -6.36 1.44
CA LEU A 113 -21.30 -5.74 0.27
C LEU A 113 -20.68 -6.85 -0.59
N ARG A 114 -20.52 -6.57 -1.87
CA ARG A 114 -19.75 -7.42 -2.79
C ARG A 114 -18.32 -7.62 -2.28
N MET A 115 -17.80 -8.83 -2.45
CA MET A 115 -16.38 -9.14 -2.20
C MET A 115 -15.47 -8.33 -3.15
N ALA A 116 -14.28 -7.98 -2.67
CA ALA A 116 -13.26 -7.40 -3.53
C ALA A 116 -12.85 -8.40 -4.63
N ASP A 117 -12.64 -7.91 -5.85
CA ASP A 117 -12.27 -8.77 -6.96
C ASP A 117 -10.90 -9.42 -6.74
N GLY A 118 -10.73 -10.65 -7.26
CA GLY A 118 -9.50 -11.41 -7.07
C GLY A 118 -9.32 -12.02 -5.67
N TRP A 119 -10.33 -12.01 -4.80
CA TRP A 119 -10.27 -12.59 -3.46
C TRP A 119 -9.90 -14.08 -3.47
N GLN A 120 -10.12 -14.80 -4.57
CA GLN A 120 -9.74 -16.20 -4.72
C GLN A 120 -8.22 -16.43 -4.68
N THR A 121 -7.43 -15.41 -5.03
CA THR A 121 -5.96 -15.45 -5.05
C THR A 121 -5.32 -14.41 -4.13
N CYS A 122 -6.10 -13.48 -3.59
CA CYS A 122 -5.66 -12.47 -2.64
C CYS A 122 -6.53 -12.57 -1.38
N ASN A 123 -6.15 -13.45 -0.49
CA ASN A 123 -6.86 -13.71 0.77
C ASN A 123 -5.88 -14.05 1.89
N ALA A 124 -6.35 -13.98 3.13
CA ALA A 124 -5.51 -14.17 4.30
C ALA A 124 -4.81 -15.55 4.33
N ALA A 125 -5.52 -16.61 3.95
CA ALA A 125 -4.95 -17.96 4.00
C ALA A 125 -3.81 -18.16 2.99
N ASP A 126 -3.93 -17.60 1.79
CA ASP A 126 -2.87 -17.69 0.77
C ASP A 126 -1.70 -16.79 1.09
N GLU A 127 -1.95 -15.55 1.50
CA GLU A 127 -0.92 -14.60 1.93
C GLU A 127 -0.12 -15.14 3.14
N MET A 128 -0.74 -15.87 4.06
CA MET A 128 -0.06 -16.50 5.19
C MET A 128 0.81 -17.70 4.79
N ARG A 129 0.52 -18.36 3.68
CA ARG A 129 1.31 -19.50 3.17
C ARG A 129 2.51 -19.07 2.34
N ASP A 130 2.41 -17.94 1.64
CA ASP A 130 3.50 -17.42 0.81
C ASP A 130 4.49 -16.60 1.64
N PRO A 131 5.75 -17.05 1.86
CA PRO A 131 6.74 -16.30 2.63
C PRO A 131 7.14 -14.95 2.02
N ASP A 132 6.85 -14.76 0.73
CA ASP A 132 7.13 -13.53 -0.01
C ASP A 132 5.89 -12.62 -0.19
N SER A 133 4.78 -12.97 0.45
CA SER A 133 3.53 -12.21 0.41
C SER A 133 3.64 -10.79 1.00
N VAL A 134 2.59 -9.99 0.76
CA VAL A 134 2.44 -8.67 1.39
C VAL A 134 2.29 -8.82 2.91
N PHE A 135 1.55 -9.84 3.37
CA PHE A 135 1.37 -10.15 4.80
C PHE A 135 2.71 -10.39 5.51
N HIS A 136 3.55 -11.28 4.97
CA HIS A 136 4.86 -11.55 5.57
C HIS A 136 5.80 -10.36 5.49
N TYR A 137 5.67 -9.53 4.47
CA TYR A 137 6.42 -8.28 4.38
C TYR A 137 6.05 -7.29 5.49
N TYR A 138 4.74 -7.10 5.76
CA TYR A 138 4.25 -6.34 6.93
C TYR A 138 4.80 -6.90 8.23
N LYS A 139 4.74 -8.21 8.43
CA LYS A 139 5.25 -8.88 9.63
C LYS A 139 6.75 -8.62 9.84
N LYS A 140 7.56 -8.71 8.78
CA LYS A 140 9.01 -8.40 8.81
C LYS A 140 9.26 -6.93 9.15
N LEU A 141 8.52 -5.99 8.57
CA LEU A 141 8.64 -4.55 8.85
C LEU A 141 8.23 -4.18 10.28
N ILE A 142 7.16 -4.77 10.79
CA ILE A 142 6.71 -4.55 12.18
C ILE A 142 7.78 -5.04 13.16
N ALA A 143 8.37 -6.21 12.92
CA ALA A 143 9.47 -6.74 13.73
C ALA A 143 10.68 -5.80 13.66
N LEU A 144 11.11 -5.41 12.45
CA LEU A 144 12.23 -4.48 12.24
C LEU A 144 12.00 -3.16 12.99
N ARG A 145 10.80 -2.58 12.91
CA ARG A 145 10.46 -1.34 13.61
C ARG A 145 10.52 -1.51 15.12
N ARG A 146 9.95 -2.60 15.65
CA ARG A 146 9.90 -2.88 17.09
C ARG A 146 11.30 -3.07 17.69
N GLU A 147 12.19 -3.73 16.96
CA GLU A 147 13.56 -4.03 17.37
C GLU A 147 14.51 -2.82 17.26
N ASN A 148 14.09 -1.77 16.54
CA ASN A 148 14.94 -0.63 16.22
C ASN A 148 14.30 0.70 16.65
N PRO A 149 14.62 1.21 17.84
CA PRO A 149 14.11 2.48 18.36
C PRO A 149 14.31 3.66 17.40
N ALA A 150 15.35 3.63 16.56
CA ALA A 150 15.56 4.67 15.53
C ALA A 150 14.42 4.76 14.53
N LEU A 151 13.75 3.65 14.18
CA LEU A 151 12.56 3.65 13.32
C LEU A 151 11.30 4.13 14.03
N VAL A 152 11.26 4.07 15.36
CA VAL A 152 10.11 4.55 16.18
C VAL A 152 10.27 6.02 16.54
N TYR A 153 11.36 6.35 17.26
CA TYR A 153 11.56 7.65 17.90
C TYR A 153 12.55 8.55 17.15
N GLY A 154 13.35 7.98 16.24
CA GLY A 154 14.43 8.69 15.54
C GLY A 154 13.94 9.91 14.78
N ALA A 155 14.83 10.88 14.63
CA ALA A 155 14.60 12.05 13.80
C ALA A 155 14.41 11.62 12.33
N PHE A 156 13.43 12.23 11.67
CA PHE A 156 13.27 12.14 10.24
C PHE A 156 14.15 13.17 9.54
N ARG A 157 14.98 12.73 8.60
CA ARG A 157 15.90 13.56 7.83
C ARG A 157 15.70 13.27 6.34
N PRO A 158 14.98 14.10 5.60
CA PRO A 158 14.79 13.91 4.16
C PRO A 158 16.12 14.08 3.43
N VAL A 159 16.30 13.28 2.36
CA VAL A 159 17.42 13.41 1.42
C VAL A 159 16.91 14.08 0.17
N PHE A 160 17.38 15.31 -0.09
CA PHE A 160 17.03 16.04 -1.30
C PHE A 160 18.00 15.67 -2.43
N LEU A 161 17.50 14.93 -3.40
CA LEU A 161 18.25 14.54 -4.57
C LEU A 161 18.26 15.70 -5.58
N LYS A 162 19.42 16.29 -5.83
CA LYS A 162 19.59 17.55 -6.59
C LYS A 162 19.36 17.42 -8.10
N THR A 163 19.07 16.23 -8.61
CA THR A 163 18.97 15.98 -10.04
C THR A 163 17.53 15.59 -10.43
N ARG A 164 17.08 16.05 -11.59
CA ARG A 164 15.77 15.65 -12.16
C ARG A 164 15.67 14.13 -12.37
N ARG A 165 16.81 13.44 -12.51
CA ARG A 165 16.86 11.97 -12.67
C ARG A 165 16.29 11.19 -11.46
N HIS A 166 16.20 11.83 -10.29
CA HIS A 166 15.73 11.20 -9.05
C HIS A 166 14.49 11.89 -8.50
N ALA A 167 13.77 12.67 -9.31
CA ALA A 167 12.56 13.37 -8.87
C ALA A 167 11.48 12.41 -8.31
N ASP A 168 11.47 11.19 -8.83
CA ASP A 168 10.49 10.14 -8.50
C ASP A 168 10.96 9.22 -7.34
N VAL A 169 12.15 9.47 -6.80
CA VAL A 169 12.71 8.68 -5.70
C VAL A 169 12.60 9.45 -4.38
N PHE A 170 11.91 8.86 -3.45
CA PHE A 170 11.78 9.40 -2.09
C PHE A 170 12.77 8.72 -1.15
N CYS A 171 13.71 9.51 -0.61
CA CYS A 171 14.77 9.03 0.26
C CYS A 171 14.81 9.81 1.57
N TYR A 172 15.10 9.11 2.66
CA TYR A 172 15.27 9.73 3.96
C TYR A 172 16.08 8.85 4.92
N PHE A 173 16.55 9.51 5.96
CA PHE A 173 17.13 8.82 7.12
C PHE A 173 16.18 8.86 8.32
N ARG A 174 16.27 7.81 9.13
CA ARG A 174 15.80 7.77 10.51
C ARG A 174 17.04 7.66 11.40
N VAL A 175 17.20 8.61 12.34
CA VAL A 175 18.44 8.75 13.13
C VAL A 175 18.11 8.85 14.61
N LEU A 176 18.74 8.01 15.43
CA LEU A 176 18.65 8.04 16.89
C LEU A 176 19.97 7.53 17.49
N ASP A 177 20.58 8.29 18.38
CA ASP A 177 21.75 7.89 19.19
C ASP A 177 22.87 7.22 18.36
N GLY A 178 23.22 7.83 17.22
CA GLY A 178 24.23 7.33 16.30
C GLY A 178 23.75 6.25 15.33
N ARG A 179 22.66 5.54 15.62
CA ARG A 179 22.08 4.57 14.67
C ARG A 179 21.34 5.28 13.55
N LYS A 180 21.55 4.81 12.32
CA LYS A 180 20.96 5.40 11.11
C LYS A 180 20.33 4.32 10.25
N PHE A 181 19.09 4.55 9.85
CA PHE A 181 18.43 3.79 8.79
C PHE A 181 18.21 4.68 7.59
N TYR A 182 18.60 4.22 6.43
CA TYR A 182 18.33 4.85 5.15
C TYR A 182 17.20 4.12 4.44
N VAL A 183 16.24 4.88 3.95
CA VAL A 183 15.10 4.35 3.19
C VAL A 183 15.12 5.01 1.81
N GLU A 184 14.98 4.19 0.77
CA GLU A 184 14.80 4.65 -0.61
C GLU A 184 13.55 3.99 -1.21
N CYS A 185 12.75 4.78 -1.92
CA CYS A 185 11.50 4.35 -2.53
C CYS A 185 11.36 4.94 -3.93
N ASN A 186 11.21 4.10 -4.94
CA ASN A 186 10.76 4.54 -6.26
C ASN A 186 9.23 4.65 -6.25
N LEU A 187 8.69 5.86 -6.33
CA LEU A 187 7.26 6.11 -6.25
C LEU A 187 6.50 5.91 -7.57
N THR A 188 7.17 5.38 -8.60
CA THR A 188 6.63 5.31 -9.96
C THR A 188 6.51 3.89 -10.49
N ALA A 189 5.71 3.74 -11.55
CA ALA A 189 5.51 2.49 -12.28
C ALA A 189 6.62 2.16 -13.30
N HIS A 190 7.70 2.93 -13.34
CA HIS A 190 8.82 2.69 -14.25
C HIS A 190 10.15 2.58 -13.51
N GLN A 191 11.17 2.07 -14.17
CA GLN A 191 12.51 2.01 -13.61
C GLN A 191 13.10 3.42 -13.48
N THR A 192 13.78 3.64 -12.36
CA THR A 192 14.42 4.91 -12.02
C THR A 192 15.87 4.68 -11.64
N PRO A 193 16.81 5.53 -12.06
CA PRO A 193 18.20 5.42 -11.61
C PRO A 193 18.30 5.39 -10.09
N ARG A 194 19.08 4.46 -9.56
CA ARG A 194 19.33 4.40 -8.12
C ARG A 194 20.14 5.63 -7.69
N PRO A 195 19.81 6.27 -6.57
CA PRO A 195 20.66 7.30 -5.98
C PRO A 195 22.07 6.77 -5.73
N ALA A 196 23.07 7.66 -5.78
CA ALA A 196 24.44 7.28 -5.48
C ALA A 196 24.53 6.57 -4.12
N PRO A 197 25.36 5.53 -4.00
CA PRO A 197 25.57 4.84 -2.74
C PRO A 197 25.92 5.84 -1.62
N LEU A 198 25.37 5.60 -0.44
CA LEU A 198 25.76 6.37 0.73
C LEU A 198 27.23 6.08 1.07
N SER A 199 27.92 7.07 1.61
CA SER A 199 29.24 6.85 2.20
C SER A 199 29.13 5.96 3.44
N GLY A 200 29.98 4.94 3.56
CA GLY A 200 30.03 4.00 4.67
C GLY A 200 29.42 2.62 4.33
N ALA A 201 29.68 1.66 5.21
CA ALA A 201 29.13 0.33 5.10
C ALA A 201 27.61 0.35 5.32
N GLN A 202 26.89 -0.45 4.55
CA GLN A 202 25.44 -0.55 4.64
C GLN A 202 25.03 -2.02 4.70
N ALA A 203 24.04 -2.31 5.54
CA ALA A 203 23.41 -3.62 5.59
C ALA A 203 21.93 -3.49 5.16
N LYS A 204 21.56 -4.13 4.06
CA LYS A 204 20.14 -4.18 3.65
C LYS A 204 19.37 -4.99 4.69
N ARG A 205 18.37 -4.36 5.30
CA ARG A 205 17.54 -4.98 6.33
C ARG A 205 16.26 -5.58 5.74
N ILE A 206 15.66 -4.88 4.77
CA ILE A 206 14.49 -5.36 4.04
C ILE A 206 14.35 -4.64 2.69
N GLY A 207 13.80 -5.31 1.71
CA GLY A 207 13.39 -4.76 0.42
C GLY A 207 12.22 -5.56 -0.14
N ASN A 208 11.41 -4.93 -0.98
CA ASN A 208 10.25 -5.57 -1.59
C ASN A 208 10.58 -6.37 -2.86
N TYR A 209 11.84 -6.33 -3.28
CA TYR A 209 12.42 -7.21 -4.30
C TYR A 209 13.60 -7.97 -3.70
N ALA A 210 13.71 -9.27 -4.03
CA ALA A 210 14.72 -10.15 -3.44
C ALA A 210 16.15 -9.74 -3.84
N GLU A 211 16.36 -9.44 -5.12
CA GLU A 211 17.68 -9.11 -5.65
C GLU A 211 17.88 -7.59 -5.75
N GLU A 212 19.12 -7.16 -5.60
CA GLU A 212 19.50 -5.78 -5.90
C GLU A 212 19.73 -5.60 -7.41
N ALA A 213 19.37 -4.42 -7.91
CA ALA A 213 19.58 -4.04 -9.30
C ALA A 213 20.27 -2.67 -9.36
N PRO A 214 21.00 -2.35 -10.46
CA PRO A 214 21.65 -1.06 -10.62
C PRO A 214 20.65 0.11 -10.74
N VAL A 215 19.39 -0.20 -11.00
CA VAL A 215 18.26 0.73 -11.04
C VAL A 215 17.21 0.31 -10.02
N LEU A 216 16.41 1.25 -9.55
CA LEU A 216 15.20 0.95 -8.76
C LEU A 216 14.10 0.50 -9.73
N ARG A 217 13.53 -0.67 -9.49
CA ARG A 217 12.38 -1.22 -10.25
C ARG A 217 11.09 -0.45 -9.91
N PRO A 218 10.02 -0.63 -10.68
CA PRO A 218 8.72 -0.07 -10.37
C PRO A 218 8.32 -0.34 -8.92
N TYR A 219 7.99 0.73 -8.18
CA TYR A 219 7.59 0.66 -6.77
C TYR A 219 8.61 -0.07 -5.86
N GLU A 220 9.90 -0.07 -6.20
CA GLU A 220 10.93 -0.65 -5.33
C GLU A 220 11.15 0.19 -4.08
N ALA A 221 11.19 -0.48 -2.93
CA ALA A 221 11.48 0.12 -1.64
C ALA A 221 12.50 -0.71 -0.88
N ASN A 222 13.52 -0.06 -0.33
CA ASN A 222 14.59 -0.69 0.43
C ASN A 222 14.86 0.07 1.74
N VAL A 223 15.20 -0.67 2.78
CA VAL A 223 15.62 -0.14 4.08
C VAL A 223 17.01 -0.69 4.39
N TYR A 224 17.95 0.19 4.63
CA TYR A 224 19.33 -0.12 4.99
C TYR A 224 19.66 0.39 6.39
N GLU A 225 20.40 -0.38 7.14
CA GLU A 225 21.11 0.14 8.32
C GLU A 225 22.49 0.63 7.87
N VAL A 226 22.85 1.86 8.25
CA VAL A 226 24.14 2.47 7.93
C VAL A 226 25.04 2.24 9.15
N LEU A 227 26.16 1.54 8.93
CA LEU A 227 27.12 1.11 9.94
C LEU A 227 28.24 2.13 10.13
#